data_c2288387247e1e617b7bff74a3d82d1f
#
_entry.id   c2288387247e1e617b7bff74a3d82d1f
#
_cell.length_a   1.000
_cell.length_b   1.000
_cell.length_c   1.000
_cell.angle_alpha   90.00
_cell.angle_beta   90.00
_cell.angle_gamma   90.00
#
_symmetry.space_group_name_H-M   'P 1'
#
loop_
_entity.id
_entity.type
_entity.pdbx_description
1 polymer ?
#
loop_
_entity_poly.entity_id
_entity_poly.type
_entity_poly.pdbx_seq_one_letter_code
_entity_poly.pdbx_strand_id
1 'polypeptide(L)'
;MPVHTVLGPVDASTLGPTSMHEHLLSDLSLWARPAPPGEPPLDDPIRPHDMARLRWNALSVPHNLILHDPDVAVAEMTALRQAGGAAVVELTLRGMGRRLQELPDISRRSGVTICVGTGWYVDATHPADVRTADVDTLAAKLVSDLRDGIDGTGIRPALIGELGTNHPPTEGELRVVAAAGRAAAETGCTVNVHLSFRGQDALSLVELLLSEGMSADRIVLSHMDEVLDRVYHKDAAQTGAVLEYDTFGTDFSYGSPHLRSPADHERLDMAAWLFSEGHQDQLVIGCDVWTQSNLLHNGGYGYEHLFRRIAPALEKLAGPEALRRILVDTPRRLLDRP
;
A
#
# COMPACT_ATOMS: atom_id res chain seq x y z
N MET A 1 -18.33 13.07 -3.45
CA MET A 1 -18.47 12.81 -1.99
C MET A 1 -17.14 13.17 -1.30
N PRO A 2 -17.06 13.29 0.01
CA PRO A 2 -15.81 13.67 0.66
C PRO A 2 -14.81 12.53 0.70
N VAL A 3 -13.51 12.88 0.57
CA VAL A 3 -12.39 12.00 0.90
C VAL A 3 -11.91 12.37 2.30
N HIS A 4 -11.77 11.38 3.17
CA HIS A 4 -11.26 11.59 4.53
C HIS A 4 -9.73 11.62 4.53
N THR A 5 -9.18 12.69 5.09
CA THR A 5 -7.73 12.89 5.23
C THR A 5 -7.36 13.07 6.70
N VAL A 6 -6.08 13.02 7.01
CA VAL A 6 -5.58 13.27 8.37
C VAL A 6 -5.84 14.71 8.86
N LEU A 7 -6.19 15.63 7.97
CA LEU A 7 -6.56 17.03 8.29
C LEU A 7 -8.07 17.27 8.25
N GLY A 8 -8.88 16.23 8.08
CA GLY A 8 -10.32 16.32 7.91
C GLY A 8 -10.76 16.02 6.47
N PRO A 9 -12.08 16.06 6.21
CA PRO A 9 -12.62 15.74 4.89
C PRO A 9 -12.33 16.84 3.86
N VAL A 10 -12.03 16.41 2.63
CA VAL A 10 -11.88 17.29 1.46
C VAL A 10 -12.84 16.85 0.36
N ASP A 11 -13.16 17.73 -0.57
CA ASP A 11 -13.93 17.35 -1.76
C ASP A 11 -13.08 16.42 -2.65
N ALA A 12 -13.63 15.30 -3.08
CA ALA A 12 -12.91 14.33 -3.92
C ALA A 12 -12.39 14.97 -5.22
N SER A 13 -13.06 15.98 -5.76
CA SER A 13 -12.60 16.69 -6.96
C SER A 13 -11.29 17.45 -6.76
N THR A 14 -10.92 17.76 -5.50
CA THR A 14 -9.68 18.46 -5.17
C THR A 14 -8.49 17.52 -5.00
N LEU A 15 -8.72 16.21 -4.91
CA LEU A 15 -7.65 15.22 -4.84
C LEU A 15 -6.90 15.19 -6.18
N GLY A 16 -5.62 15.49 -6.16
CA GLY A 16 -4.74 15.48 -7.33
C GLY A 16 -4.12 14.11 -7.59
N PRO A 17 -2.98 14.05 -8.31
CA PRO A 17 -2.26 12.80 -8.54
C PRO A 17 -1.87 12.13 -7.23
N THR A 18 -2.26 10.86 -7.07
CA THR A 18 -2.21 10.13 -5.81
C THR A 18 -1.36 8.87 -5.94
N SER A 19 -0.45 8.65 -4.97
CA SER A 19 0.15 7.34 -4.71
C SER A 19 -0.80 6.57 -3.79
N MET A 20 -1.21 5.39 -4.22
CA MET A 20 -2.27 4.65 -3.53
C MET A 20 -1.76 3.73 -2.42
N HIS A 21 -0.44 3.53 -2.31
CA HIS A 21 0.17 2.65 -1.32
C HIS A 21 1.51 3.17 -0.84
N GLU A 22 1.57 3.65 0.42
CA GLU A 22 2.80 4.13 1.05
C GLU A 22 2.80 3.90 2.56
N HIS A 23 4.02 3.87 3.15
CA HIS A 23 4.25 3.88 4.60
C HIS A 23 5.16 5.06 4.95
N LEU A 24 4.73 5.94 5.85
CA LEU A 24 5.51 7.14 6.22
C LEU A 24 6.24 6.96 7.55
N LEU A 25 5.56 6.36 8.52
CA LEU A 25 6.10 6.04 9.85
C LEU A 25 5.64 4.63 10.21
N SER A 26 6.54 3.66 10.15
CA SER A 26 6.22 2.24 10.32
C SER A 26 7.33 1.46 11.01
N ASP A 27 6.97 0.33 11.58
CA ASP A 27 7.90 -0.69 12.08
C ASP A 27 7.49 -2.05 11.51
N LEU A 28 8.22 -2.48 10.48
CA LEU A 28 8.06 -3.76 9.82
C LEU A 28 9.22 -4.72 10.14
N SER A 29 9.91 -4.49 11.26
CA SER A 29 11.01 -5.35 11.74
C SER A 29 10.59 -6.81 11.97
N LEU A 30 9.28 -7.11 12.02
CA LEU A 30 8.77 -8.48 12.03
C LEU A 30 9.24 -9.31 10.81
N TRP A 31 9.52 -8.65 9.68
CA TRP A 31 10.03 -9.29 8.47
C TRP A 31 11.54 -9.50 8.47
N ALA A 32 12.25 -9.02 9.51
CA ALA A 32 13.70 -9.18 9.61
C ALA A 32 14.11 -10.66 9.53
N ARG A 33 15.20 -10.90 8.83
CA ARG A 33 15.81 -12.21 8.67
C ARG A 33 17.26 -12.17 9.18
N PRO A 34 17.80 -13.27 9.68
CA PRO A 34 19.21 -13.31 10.06
C PRO A 34 20.11 -12.91 8.90
N ALA A 35 21.13 -12.10 9.19
CA ALA A 35 22.16 -11.79 8.19
C ALA A 35 22.92 -13.08 7.79
N PRO A 36 23.39 -13.18 6.56
CA PRO A 36 24.24 -14.27 6.13
C PRO A 36 25.48 -14.43 7.03
N PRO A 37 25.99 -15.66 7.26
CA PRO A 37 27.19 -15.87 8.06
C PRO A 37 28.38 -15.06 7.51
N GLY A 38 29.07 -14.36 8.39
CA GLY A 38 30.26 -13.55 8.05
C GLY A 38 29.95 -12.11 7.61
N GLU A 39 28.69 -11.74 7.47
CA GLU A 39 28.33 -10.31 7.28
C GLU A 39 28.32 -9.58 8.62
N PRO A 40 29.07 -8.46 8.75
CA PRO A 40 29.03 -7.66 9.97
C PRO A 40 27.65 -6.97 10.10
N PRO A 41 27.19 -6.61 11.31
CA PRO A 41 26.02 -5.74 11.46
C PRO A 41 26.26 -4.40 10.76
N LEU A 42 25.19 -3.79 10.29
CA LEU A 42 25.21 -2.39 9.83
C LEU A 42 24.86 -1.48 11.01
N ASP A 43 25.50 -0.32 11.03
CA ASP A 43 25.20 0.73 12.00
C ASP A 43 23.93 1.50 11.60
N ASP A 44 23.23 2.05 12.56
CA ASP A 44 22.20 3.05 12.36
C ASP A 44 22.85 4.46 12.51
N PRO A 45 22.62 5.40 11.59
CA PRO A 45 21.77 5.36 10.42
C PRO A 45 22.40 4.65 9.20
N ILE A 46 21.56 4.18 8.30
CA ILE A 46 21.95 3.62 7.00
C ILE A 46 22.68 4.70 6.19
N ARG A 47 23.74 4.28 5.51
CA ARG A 47 24.60 5.16 4.71
C ARG A 47 24.64 4.73 3.24
N PRO A 48 24.97 5.63 2.30
CA PRO A 48 25.02 5.27 0.88
C PRO A 48 25.92 4.08 0.53
N HIS A 49 26.98 3.82 1.29
CA HIS A 49 27.84 2.66 1.05
C HIS A 49 27.23 1.32 1.50
N ASP A 50 26.15 1.34 2.28
CA ASP A 50 25.43 0.16 2.73
C ASP A 50 24.44 -0.34 1.65
N MET A 51 24.11 0.52 0.69
CA MET A 51 23.05 0.28 -0.30
C MET A 51 23.24 -0.99 -1.12
N ALA A 52 24.48 -1.33 -1.50
CA ALA A 52 24.74 -2.55 -2.27
C ALA A 52 24.34 -3.81 -1.48
N ARG A 53 24.61 -3.82 -0.17
CA ARG A 53 24.23 -4.92 0.72
C ARG A 53 22.71 -4.96 0.94
N LEU A 54 22.09 -3.80 1.16
CA LEU A 54 20.65 -3.71 1.37
C LEU A 54 19.85 -4.09 0.12
N ARG A 55 20.33 -3.72 -1.08
CA ARG A 55 19.75 -4.20 -2.34
C ARG A 55 19.87 -5.71 -2.54
N TRP A 56 20.91 -6.33 -1.99
CA TRP A 56 21.04 -7.77 -2.00
C TRP A 56 20.13 -8.45 -0.97
N ASN A 57 19.99 -7.88 0.22
CA ASN A 57 19.17 -8.45 1.28
C ASN A 57 18.64 -7.36 2.22
N ALA A 58 17.56 -6.72 1.83
CA ALA A 58 16.93 -5.65 2.59
C ALA A 58 16.47 -6.10 4.00
N LEU A 59 16.12 -7.39 4.14
CA LEU A 59 15.58 -7.95 5.39
C LEU A 59 16.65 -8.31 6.43
N SER A 60 17.94 -8.30 6.06
CA SER A 60 19.01 -8.70 6.99
C SER A 60 19.38 -7.64 8.03
N VAL A 61 18.79 -6.47 7.94
CA VAL A 61 19.09 -5.30 8.79
C VAL A 61 17.80 -4.80 9.41
N PRO A 62 17.48 -5.15 10.68
CA PRO A 62 16.19 -4.83 11.30
C PRO A 62 15.84 -3.34 11.29
N HIS A 63 16.79 -2.45 11.57
CA HIS A 63 16.53 -1.01 11.57
C HIS A 63 16.27 -0.44 10.16
N ASN A 64 16.69 -1.15 9.09
CA ASN A 64 16.28 -0.79 7.72
C ASN A 64 14.77 -0.87 7.51
N LEU A 65 14.08 -1.69 8.32
CA LEU A 65 12.64 -1.96 8.21
C LEU A 65 11.80 -1.05 9.11
N ILE A 66 12.40 0.04 9.63
CA ILE A 66 11.74 0.97 10.54
C ILE A 66 11.86 2.39 9.99
N LEU A 67 10.72 2.96 9.61
CA LEU A 67 10.60 4.37 9.23
C LEU A 67 10.15 5.15 10.47
N HIS A 68 11.07 5.89 11.11
CA HIS A 68 10.80 6.45 12.43
C HIS A 68 10.96 7.97 12.54
N ASP A 69 11.52 8.64 11.52
CA ASP A 69 11.83 10.07 11.57
C ASP A 69 10.79 10.92 10.82
N PRO A 70 9.97 11.71 11.55
CA PRO A 70 8.96 12.58 10.92
C PRO A 70 9.56 13.67 10.03
N ASP A 71 10.79 14.16 10.34
CA ASP A 71 11.42 15.19 9.54
C ASP A 71 11.90 14.64 8.19
N VAL A 72 12.38 13.41 8.17
CA VAL A 72 12.68 12.68 6.94
C VAL A 72 11.39 12.46 6.15
N ALA A 73 10.30 12.02 6.78
CA ALA A 73 9.00 11.85 6.12
C ALA A 73 8.49 13.17 5.49
N VAL A 74 8.66 14.31 6.17
CA VAL A 74 8.33 15.63 5.61
C VAL A 74 9.19 15.97 4.39
N ALA A 75 10.49 15.69 4.43
CA ALA A 75 11.40 15.95 3.31
C ALA A 75 11.03 15.07 2.09
N GLU A 76 10.77 13.79 2.31
CA GLU A 76 10.33 12.84 1.28
C GLU A 76 9.00 13.26 0.64
N MET A 77 7.99 13.62 1.45
CA MET A 77 6.70 14.10 0.94
C MET A 77 6.84 15.44 0.20
N THR A 78 7.76 16.31 0.63
CA THR A 78 8.06 17.55 -0.09
C THR A 78 8.66 17.25 -1.47
N ALA A 79 9.56 16.28 -1.57
CA ALA A 79 10.12 15.83 -2.84
C ALA A 79 9.05 15.22 -3.76
N LEU A 80 8.15 14.37 -3.22
CA LEU A 80 7.00 13.83 -3.94
C LEU A 80 6.15 14.96 -4.54
N ARG A 81 5.82 15.97 -3.73
CA ARG A 81 5.03 17.13 -4.19
C ARG A 81 5.74 17.91 -5.31
N GLN A 82 7.05 18.14 -5.18
CA GLN A 82 7.86 18.81 -6.21
C GLN A 82 7.92 18.00 -7.52
N ALA A 83 7.78 16.68 -7.43
CA ALA A 83 7.70 15.79 -8.60
C ALA A 83 6.30 15.76 -9.26
N GLY A 84 5.29 16.39 -8.66
CA GLY A 84 3.93 16.48 -9.19
C GLY A 84 2.90 15.63 -8.45
N GLY A 85 3.28 14.88 -7.43
CA GLY A 85 2.33 14.17 -6.55
C GLY A 85 1.56 15.15 -5.66
N ALA A 86 0.31 14.84 -5.35
CA ALA A 86 -0.56 15.70 -4.54
C ALA A 86 -1.07 14.98 -3.28
N ALA A 87 -1.22 13.67 -3.35
CA ALA A 87 -1.75 12.88 -2.25
C ALA A 87 -1.05 11.53 -2.14
N VAL A 88 -1.11 10.95 -0.95
CA VAL A 88 -0.69 9.57 -0.67
C VAL A 88 -1.73 8.86 0.19
N VAL A 89 -1.83 7.56 0.02
CA VAL A 89 -2.58 6.68 0.92
C VAL A 89 -1.57 5.96 1.81
N GLU A 90 -1.59 6.29 3.08
CA GLU A 90 -0.71 5.74 4.11
C GLU A 90 -1.38 4.52 4.73
N LEU A 91 -0.81 3.34 4.49
CA LEU A 91 -1.43 2.06 4.81
C LEU A 91 -0.82 1.35 6.03
N THR A 92 -0.01 2.04 6.82
CA THR A 92 0.52 1.49 8.06
C THR A 92 -0.60 1.25 9.08
N LEU A 93 -0.86 -0.02 9.35
CA LEU A 93 -1.94 -0.45 10.23
C LEU A 93 -1.49 -0.67 11.68
N ARG A 94 -2.47 -0.98 12.53
CA ARG A 94 -2.23 -1.45 13.90
C ARG A 94 -1.39 -2.73 13.87
N GLY A 95 -0.28 -2.74 14.58
CA GLY A 95 0.71 -3.84 14.58
C GLY A 95 1.90 -3.63 13.65
N MET A 96 1.88 -2.56 12.83
CA MET A 96 2.98 -2.13 11.97
C MET A 96 3.71 -0.88 12.53
N GLY A 97 3.58 -0.59 13.81
CA GLY A 97 4.19 0.60 14.43
C GLY A 97 3.54 1.94 14.06
N ARG A 98 2.27 1.93 13.62
CA ARG A 98 1.53 3.13 13.18
C ARG A 98 1.63 4.30 14.16
N ARG A 99 1.99 5.48 13.65
CA ARG A 99 2.11 6.73 14.41
C ARG A 99 1.12 7.79 13.88
N LEU A 100 -0.16 7.46 13.94
CA LEU A 100 -1.26 8.20 13.32
C LEU A 100 -1.30 9.69 13.69
N GLN A 101 -0.99 10.03 14.94
CA GLN A 101 -1.08 11.41 15.45
C GLN A 101 0.00 12.35 14.88
N GLU A 102 1.05 11.82 14.26
CA GLU A 102 2.13 12.61 13.66
C GLU A 102 1.85 12.96 12.19
N LEU A 103 1.02 12.17 11.50
CA LEU A 103 0.70 12.36 10.10
C LEU A 103 0.07 13.73 9.77
N PRO A 104 -0.79 14.34 10.64
CA PRO A 104 -1.28 15.70 10.39
C PRO A 104 -0.20 16.77 10.30
N ASP A 105 0.89 16.66 11.09
CA ASP A 105 2.02 17.58 11.00
C ASP A 105 2.82 17.37 9.71
N ILE A 106 3.08 16.13 9.35
CA ILE A 106 3.75 15.79 8.08
C ILE A 106 2.94 16.35 6.90
N SER A 107 1.60 16.17 6.90
CA SER A 107 0.74 16.67 5.84
C SER A 107 0.78 18.21 5.73
N ARG A 108 0.70 18.93 6.88
CA ARG A 108 0.76 20.40 6.88
C ARG A 108 2.11 20.93 6.39
N ARG A 109 3.20 20.36 6.86
CA ARG A 109 4.56 20.82 6.54
C ARG A 109 4.96 20.52 5.09
N SER A 110 4.59 19.37 4.57
CA SER A 110 4.89 18.98 3.18
C SER A 110 3.90 19.56 2.17
N GLY A 111 2.67 19.84 2.62
CA GLY A 111 1.55 20.24 1.77
C GLY A 111 1.01 19.08 0.91
N VAL A 112 1.32 17.84 1.25
CA VAL A 112 0.76 16.63 0.63
C VAL A 112 -0.48 16.20 1.39
N THR A 113 -1.56 15.88 0.69
CA THR A 113 -2.76 15.29 1.28
C THR A 113 -2.46 13.84 1.69
N ILE A 114 -2.68 13.50 2.96
CA ILE A 114 -2.47 12.14 3.47
C ILE A 114 -3.83 11.54 3.81
N CYS A 115 -4.19 10.45 3.14
CA CYS A 115 -5.29 9.56 3.48
C CYS A 115 -4.73 8.36 4.26
N VAL A 116 -5.53 7.77 5.15
CA VAL A 116 -5.07 6.61 5.94
C VAL A 116 -6.02 5.43 5.81
N GLY A 117 -5.48 4.24 5.99
CA GLY A 117 -6.24 3.01 6.08
C GLY A 117 -6.60 2.63 7.52
N THR A 118 -7.50 1.64 7.68
CA THR A 118 -7.78 0.96 8.95
C THR A 118 -7.95 -0.54 8.75
N GLY A 119 -7.70 -1.30 9.80
CA GLY A 119 -7.79 -2.75 9.79
C GLY A 119 -6.61 -3.40 10.49
N TRP A 120 -6.29 -4.62 10.07
CA TRP A 120 -5.21 -5.42 10.66
C TRP A 120 -4.38 -6.07 9.56
N TYR A 121 -3.06 -6.10 9.78
CA TYR A 121 -2.09 -6.67 8.85
C TYR A 121 -2.05 -8.21 8.99
N VAL A 122 -0.94 -8.86 8.71
CA VAL A 122 -0.81 -10.32 8.77
C VAL A 122 -1.03 -10.88 10.18
N ASP A 123 -1.46 -12.12 10.29
CA ASP A 123 -1.84 -12.80 11.53
C ASP A 123 -0.81 -12.65 12.67
N ALA A 124 0.49 -12.64 12.34
CA ALA A 124 1.55 -12.44 13.32
C ALA A 124 1.44 -11.11 14.10
N THR A 125 0.83 -10.08 13.49
CA THR A 125 0.62 -8.75 14.07
C THR A 125 -0.72 -8.58 14.76
N HIS A 126 -1.63 -9.56 14.65
CA HIS A 126 -2.96 -9.46 15.24
C HIS A 126 -2.88 -9.39 16.76
N PRO A 127 -3.47 -8.39 17.39
CA PRO A 127 -3.58 -8.33 18.85
C PRO A 127 -4.54 -9.40 19.39
N ALA A 128 -4.48 -9.66 20.68
CA ALA A 128 -5.23 -10.74 21.31
C ALA A 128 -6.77 -10.62 21.15
N ASP A 129 -7.29 -9.41 21.19
CA ASP A 129 -8.70 -9.11 20.96
C ASP A 129 -9.17 -9.47 19.54
N VAL A 130 -8.32 -9.26 18.53
CA VAL A 130 -8.61 -9.63 17.14
C VAL A 130 -8.54 -11.15 16.92
N ARG A 131 -7.58 -11.82 17.54
CA ARG A 131 -7.42 -13.29 17.41
C ARG A 131 -8.64 -14.07 17.91
N THR A 132 -9.37 -13.53 18.89
CA THR A 132 -10.50 -14.20 19.53
C THR A 132 -11.87 -13.67 19.08
N ALA A 133 -11.92 -12.52 18.42
CA ALA A 133 -13.16 -11.92 17.95
C ALA A 133 -13.77 -12.69 16.76
N ASP A 134 -15.09 -12.67 16.68
CA ASP A 134 -15.84 -13.14 15.51
C ASP A 134 -15.90 -12.04 14.41
N VAL A 135 -16.40 -12.44 13.24
CA VAL A 135 -16.51 -11.56 12.07
C VAL A 135 -17.37 -10.33 12.35
N ASP A 136 -18.48 -10.49 13.08
CA ASP A 136 -19.40 -9.39 13.39
C ASP A 136 -18.76 -8.34 14.30
N THR A 137 -18.04 -8.80 15.33
CA THR A 137 -17.30 -7.92 16.25
C THR A 137 -16.22 -7.14 15.52
N LEU A 138 -15.45 -7.79 14.64
CA LEU A 138 -14.42 -7.14 13.83
C LEU A 138 -15.03 -6.14 12.84
N ALA A 139 -16.12 -6.51 12.17
CA ALA A 139 -16.83 -5.62 11.25
C ALA A 139 -17.36 -4.37 11.96
N ALA A 140 -17.98 -4.54 13.14
CA ALA A 140 -18.45 -3.41 13.95
C ALA A 140 -17.32 -2.45 14.35
N LYS A 141 -16.12 -2.98 14.66
CA LYS A 141 -14.94 -2.15 14.95
C LYS A 141 -14.50 -1.34 13.73
N LEU A 142 -14.47 -1.96 12.55
CA LEU A 142 -14.12 -1.26 11.30
C LEU A 142 -15.14 -0.17 10.96
N VAL A 143 -16.44 -0.45 11.12
CA VAL A 143 -17.51 0.55 10.94
C VAL A 143 -17.35 1.71 11.91
N SER A 144 -17.02 1.45 13.18
CA SER A 144 -16.76 2.50 14.18
C SER A 144 -15.54 3.36 13.78
N ASP A 145 -14.43 2.74 13.35
CA ASP A 145 -13.26 3.49 12.88
C ASP A 145 -13.62 4.41 11.70
N LEU A 146 -14.42 3.91 10.76
CA LEU A 146 -14.87 4.66 9.59
C LEU A 146 -15.78 5.84 9.93
N ARG A 147 -16.60 5.71 10.96
CA ARG A 147 -17.60 6.74 11.39
C ARG A 147 -17.04 7.72 12.40
N ASP A 148 -16.33 7.21 13.39
CA ASP A 148 -15.97 7.97 14.60
C ASP A 148 -14.46 8.34 14.62
N GLY A 149 -13.66 7.68 13.79
CA GLY A 149 -12.20 7.82 13.75
C GLY A 149 -11.46 6.71 14.49
N ILE A 150 -10.26 6.47 14.02
CA ILE A 150 -9.39 5.37 14.45
C ILE A 150 -8.93 5.63 15.90
N ASP A 151 -9.11 4.63 16.77
CA ASP A 151 -8.59 4.61 18.16
C ASP A 151 -8.87 5.91 18.96
N GLY A 152 -9.99 6.57 18.70
CA GLY A 152 -10.41 7.79 19.39
C GLY A 152 -9.64 9.07 18.99
N THR A 153 -8.86 9.03 17.93
CA THR A 153 -8.11 10.21 17.43
C THR A 153 -8.98 11.21 16.69
N GLY A 154 -10.18 10.83 16.26
CA GLY A 154 -11.04 11.60 15.35
C GLY A 154 -10.57 11.58 13.88
N ILE A 155 -9.42 10.97 13.56
CA ILE A 155 -8.96 10.77 12.20
C ILE A 155 -9.72 9.60 11.58
N ARG A 156 -10.55 9.89 10.59
CA ARG A 156 -11.33 8.88 9.88
C ARG A 156 -10.52 8.31 8.72
N PRO A 157 -10.47 6.98 8.58
CA PRO A 157 -9.77 6.35 7.45
C PRO A 157 -10.54 6.58 6.15
N ALA A 158 -9.81 6.63 5.02
CA ALA A 158 -10.41 6.74 3.69
C ALA A 158 -10.82 5.36 3.13
N LEU A 159 -10.14 4.29 3.59
CA LEU A 159 -10.40 2.92 3.17
C LEU A 159 -10.12 1.92 4.31
N ILE A 160 -10.55 0.68 4.12
CA ILE A 160 -10.17 -0.46 4.96
C ILE A 160 -8.95 -1.12 4.30
N GLY A 161 -7.85 -1.28 5.02
CA GLY A 161 -6.61 -1.90 4.52
C GLY A 161 -5.37 -1.02 4.76
N GLU A 162 -4.20 -1.57 4.40
CA GLU A 162 -4.01 -2.85 3.70
C GLU A 162 -4.25 -4.05 4.65
N LEU A 163 -5.15 -4.93 4.31
CA LEU A 163 -5.40 -6.13 5.12
C LEU A 163 -4.36 -7.19 4.79
N GLY A 164 -3.57 -7.60 5.77
CA GLY A 164 -2.49 -8.54 5.54
C GLY A 164 -2.96 -9.97 5.29
N THR A 165 -2.43 -10.62 4.25
CA THR A 165 -2.62 -12.05 4.03
C THR A 165 -1.29 -12.76 3.76
N ASN A 166 -1.09 -13.92 4.38
CA ASN A 166 -0.02 -14.85 4.05
C ASN A 166 -0.42 -15.77 2.89
N HIS A 167 0.50 -16.63 2.44
CA HIS A 167 0.19 -17.72 1.53
C HIS A 167 0.53 -19.08 2.17
N PRO A 168 -0.46 -19.97 2.33
CA PRO A 168 -1.91 -19.71 2.21
C PRO A 168 -2.39 -18.74 3.33
N PRO A 169 -3.49 -18.01 3.12
CA PRO A 169 -4.07 -17.16 4.16
C PRO A 169 -4.48 -17.98 5.39
N THR A 170 -4.21 -17.45 6.58
CA THR A 170 -4.61 -18.09 7.84
C THR A 170 -6.11 -17.93 8.10
N GLU A 171 -6.69 -18.75 8.98
CA GLU A 171 -8.08 -18.58 9.41
C GLU A 171 -8.32 -17.20 10.06
N GLY A 172 -7.32 -16.66 10.77
CA GLY A 172 -7.38 -15.33 11.37
C GLY A 172 -7.47 -14.23 10.32
N GLU A 173 -6.66 -14.32 9.28
CA GLU A 173 -6.66 -13.38 8.14
C GLU A 173 -7.96 -13.47 7.34
N LEU A 174 -8.44 -14.67 7.07
CA LEU A 174 -9.73 -14.85 6.37
C LEU A 174 -10.90 -14.26 7.18
N ARG A 175 -10.91 -14.37 8.53
CA ARG A 175 -11.90 -13.70 9.37
C ARG A 175 -11.83 -12.18 9.25
N VAL A 176 -10.62 -11.61 9.23
CA VAL A 176 -10.42 -10.16 9.07
C VAL A 176 -10.91 -9.70 7.70
N VAL A 177 -10.59 -10.43 6.63
CA VAL A 177 -11.05 -10.12 5.26
C VAL A 177 -12.58 -10.21 5.17
N ALA A 178 -13.22 -11.24 5.74
CA ALA A 178 -14.67 -11.35 5.77
C ALA A 178 -15.32 -10.18 6.56
N ALA A 179 -14.74 -9.79 7.70
CA ALA A 179 -15.21 -8.65 8.48
C ALA A 179 -15.10 -7.33 7.69
N ALA A 180 -14.02 -7.15 6.94
CA ALA A 180 -13.82 -6.00 6.08
C ALA A 180 -14.84 -5.96 4.94
N GLY A 181 -15.11 -7.09 4.29
CA GLY A 181 -16.16 -7.19 3.27
C GLY A 181 -17.51 -6.77 3.80
N ARG A 182 -17.90 -7.24 4.99
CA ARG A 182 -19.15 -6.88 5.67
C ARG A 182 -19.23 -5.41 6.03
N ALA A 183 -18.14 -4.86 6.61
CA ALA A 183 -18.05 -3.44 6.93
C ALA A 183 -18.11 -2.56 5.66
N ALA A 184 -17.46 -3.00 4.58
CA ALA A 184 -17.48 -2.31 3.30
C ALA A 184 -18.86 -2.34 2.64
N ALA A 185 -19.57 -3.47 2.69
CA ALA A 185 -20.95 -3.57 2.20
C ALA A 185 -21.90 -2.61 2.93
N GLU A 186 -21.71 -2.39 4.26
CA GLU A 186 -22.51 -1.45 5.04
C GLU A 186 -22.17 0.01 4.75
N THR A 187 -20.90 0.32 4.50
CA THR A 187 -20.38 1.71 4.46
C THR A 187 -20.05 2.23 3.07
N GLY A 188 -20.07 1.37 2.04
CA GLY A 188 -19.60 1.71 0.69
C GLY A 188 -18.08 1.94 0.60
N CYS A 189 -17.32 1.54 1.63
CA CYS A 189 -15.88 1.77 1.71
C CYS A 189 -15.10 0.84 0.77
N THR A 190 -13.95 1.28 0.30
CA THR A 190 -12.99 0.44 -0.43
C THR A 190 -12.26 -0.48 0.56
N VAL A 191 -11.94 -1.70 0.13
CA VAL A 191 -11.04 -2.63 0.84
C VAL A 191 -9.78 -2.83 0.01
N ASN A 192 -8.63 -2.65 0.64
CA ASN A 192 -7.31 -2.94 0.10
C ASN A 192 -6.76 -4.19 0.77
N VAL A 193 -6.32 -5.18 -0.01
CA VAL A 193 -5.83 -6.47 0.48
C VAL A 193 -4.39 -6.68 0.05
N HIS A 194 -3.50 -6.80 1.03
CA HIS A 194 -2.11 -7.22 0.85
C HIS A 194 -2.05 -8.68 0.41
N LEU A 195 -1.49 -8.92 -0.77
CA LEU A 195 -1.26 -10.27 -1.30
C LEU A 195 0.17 -10.71 -1.04
N SER A 196 0.33 -11.96 -0.63
CA SER A 196 1.66 -12.54 -0.53
C SER A 196 2.24 -12.82 -1.91
N PHE A 197 3.46 -12.37 -2.20
CA PHE A 197 4.19 -12.71 -3.43
C PHE A 197 4.51 -14.22 -3.57
N ARG A 198 4.21 -15.01 -2.55
CA ARG A 198 4.44 -16.47 -2.52
C ARG A 198 3.29 -17.27 -3.10
N GLY A 199 2.17 -16.62 -3.42
CA GLY A 199 0.96 -17.29 -3.89
C GLY A 199 0.17 -16.46 -4.89
N GLN A 200 -0.96 -17.00 -5.31
CA GLN A 200 -1.91 -16.37 -6.23
C GLN A 200 -3.32 -16.43 -5.63
N ASP A 201 -3.49 -15.80 -4.46
CA ASP A 201 -4.71 -15.92 -3.66
C ASP A 201 -5.78 -14.86 -4.02
N ALA A 202 -5.52 -13.95 -4.97
CA ALA A 202 -6.42 -12.84 -5.31
C ALA A 202 -7.86 -13.29 -5.58
N LEU A 203 -8.05 -14.34 -6.41
CA LEU A 203 -9.39 -14.78 -6.80
C LEU A 203 -10.21 -15.27 -5.60
N SER A 204 -9.61 -16.07 -4.71
CA SER A 204 -10.30 -16.59 -3.53
C SER A 204 -10.62 -15.47 -2.52
N LEU A 205 -9.75 -14.47 -2.38
CA LEU A 205 -9.99 -13.32 -1.51
C LEU A 205 -11.06 -12.39 -2.08
N VAL A 206 -11.09 -12.18 -3.40
CA VAL A 206 -12.18 -11.46 -4.07
C VAL A 206 -13.51 -12.20 -3.87
N GLU A 207 -13.56 -13.52 -4.09
CA GLU A 207 -14.75 -14.34 -3.86
C GLU A 207 -15.27 -14.20 -2.42
N LEU A 208 -14.39 -14.24 -1.44
CA LEU A 208 -14.74 -14.04 -0.03
C LEU A 208 -15.38 -12.65 0.18
N LEU A 209 -14.76 -11.58 -0.30
CA LEU A 209 -15.26 -10.21 -0.16
C LEU A 209 -16.63 -10.01 -0.85
N LEU A 210 -16.80 -10.58 -2.04
CA LEU A 210 -18.07 -10.56 -2.76
C LEU A 210 -19.18 -11.33 -2.02
N SER A 211 -18.84 -12.46 -1.38
CA SER A 211 -19.79 -13.25 -0.58
C SER A 211 -20.31 -12.51 0.64
N GLU A 212 -19.54 -11.55 1.17
CA GLU A 212 -19.96 -10.65 2.26
C GLU A 212 -20.73 -9.41 1.77
N GLY A 213 -21.04 -9.33 0.46
CA GLY A 213 -21.88 -8.29 -0.13
C GLY A 213 -21.16 -7.07 -0.67
N MET A 214 -19.84 -7.12 -0.75
CA MET A 214 -19.03 -6.02 -1.29
C MET A 214 -19.12 -5.93 -2.81
N SER A 215 -18.95 -4.73 -3.38
CA SER A 215 -18.85 -4.52 -4.83
C SER A 215 -17.41 -4.72 -5.29
N ALA A 216 -17.21 -5.43 -6.41
CA ALA A 216 -15.89 -5.76 -6.94
C ALA A 216 -15.04 -4.52 -7.26
N ASP A 217 -15.66 -3.46 -7.78
CA ASP A 217 -14.97 -2.21 -8.16
C ASP A 217 -14.44 -1.41 -6.96
N ARG A 218 -14.74 -1.84 -5.73
CA ARG A 218 -14.23 -1.31 -4.46
C ARG A 218 -13.19 -2.23 -3.79
N ILE A 219 -12.79 -3.33 -4.47
CA ILE A 219 -11.71 -4.21 -4.00
C ILE A 219 -10.41 -3.78 -4.67
N VAL A 220 -9.37 -3.52 -3.90
CA VAL A 220 -8.01 -3.23 -4.36
C VAL A 220 -7.10 -4.39 -3.95
N LEU A 221 -6.36 -4.93 -4.90
CA LEU A 221 -5.45 -6.05 -4.74
C LEU A 221 -4.01 -5.53 -4.80
N SER A 222 -3.36 -5.37 -3.63
CA SER A 222 -2.00 -4.85 -3.53
C SER A 222 -0.96 -5.87 -3.95
N HIS A 223 0.21 -5.38 -4.34
CA HIS A 223 1.39 -6.19 -4.70
C HIS A 223 1.16 -7.14 -5.88
N MET A 224 0.18 -6.84 -6.74
CA MET A 224 -0.03 -7.64 -7.96
C MET A 224 1.22 -7.65 -8.84
N ASP A 225 2.01 -6.58 -8.81
CA ASP A 225 3.25 -6.42 -9.56
C ASP A 225 4.46 -7.17 -8.98
N GLU A 226 4.31 -7.85 -7.87
CA GLU A 226 5.32 -8.79 -7.37
C GLU A 226 5.25 -10.17 -8.05
N VAL A 227 4.11 -10.52 -8.66
CA VAL A 227 3.89 -11.79 -9.37
C VAL A 227 3.44 -11.51 -10.80
N LEU A 228 4.38 -11.31 -11.72
CA LEU A 228 4.10 -10.89 -13.11
C LEU A 228 3.62 -12.06 -13.98
N ASP A 229 2.44 -12.61 -13.66
CA ASP A 229 1.74 -13.64 -14.43
C ASP A 229 0.52 -13.04 -15.14
N ARG A 230 0.53 -13.05 -16.48
CA ARG A 230 -0.52 -12.44 -17.29
C ARG A 230 -1.89 -13.12 -17.11
N VAL A 231 -1.91 -14.44 -16.93
CA VAL A 231 -3.18 -15.16 -16.72
C VAL A 231 -3.77 -14.75 -15.38
N TYR A 232 -2.96 -14.76 -14.33
CA TYR A 232 -3.36 -14.35 -12.99
C TYR A 232 -3.89 -12.90 -12.95
N HIS A 233 -3.19 -11.95 -13.60
CA HIS A 233 -3.63 -10.55 -13.66
C HIS A 233 -4.94 -10.38 -14.45
N LYS A 234 -5.07 -11.10 -15.57
CA LYS A 234 -6.30 -11.05 -16.37
C LYS A 234 -7.49 -11.61 -15.60
N ASP A 235 -7.33 -12.76 -14.98
CA ASP A 235 -8.38 -13.38 -14.18
C ASP A 235 -8.79 -12.48 -13.01
N ALA A 236 -7.84 -11.88 -12.31
CA ALA A 236 -8.10 -10.90 -11.25
C ALA A 236 -8.87 -9.66 -11.78
N ALA A 237 -8.43 -9.07 -12.90
CA ALA A 237 -9.10 -7.93 -13.51
C ALA A 237 -10.54 -8.27 -13.99
N GLN A 238 -10.76 -9.48 -14.50
CA GLN A 238 -12.08 -9.94 -14.96
C GLN A 238 -13.12 -10.05 -13.83
N THR A 239 -12.68 -10.13 -12.57
CA THR A 239 -13.59 -10.05 -11.41
C THR A 239 -14.23 -8.67 -11.24
N GLY A 240 -13.65 -7.63 -11.84
CA GLY A 240 -14.00 -6.23 -11.64
C GLY A 240 -13.19 -5.54 -10.54
N ALA A 241 -12.31 -6.26 -9.83
CA ALA A 241 -11.41 -5.68 -8.82
C ALA A 241 -10.34 -4.78 -9.45
N VAL A 242 -9.77 -3.89 -8.66
CA VAL A 242 -8.68 -3.00 -9.05
C VAL A 242 -7.35 -3.64 -8.67
N LEU A 243 -6.42 -3.72 -9.60
CA LEU A 243 -5.07 -4.20 -9.40
C LEU A 243 -4.21 -3.02 -8.93
N GLU A 244 -3.40 -3.25 -7.90
CA GLU A 244 -2.46 -2.24 -7.45
C GLU A 244 -1.03 -2.70 -7.75
N TYR A 245 -0.34 -1.88 -8.57
CA TYR A 245 1.09 -2.02 -8.83
C TYR A 245 1.80 -0.99 -7.96
N ASP A 246 2.22 -1.43 -6.82
CA ASP A 246 2.63 -0.55 -5.74
C ASP A 246 4.09 -0.75 -5.30
N THR A 247 4.86 -1.60 -5.99
CA THR A 247 6.25 -1.81 -5.61
C THR A 247 7.26 -1.16 -6.57
N PHE A 248 6.85 -0.07 -7.27
CA PHE A 248 7.77 0.71 -8.11
C PHE A 248 8.92 1.30 -7.29
N GLY A 249 10.14 1.13 -7.80
CA GLY A 249 11.37 1.54 -7.10
C GLY A 249 11.89 0.52 -6.09
N THR A 250 11.19 -0.59 -5.89
CA THR A 250 11.66 -1.72 -5.09
C THR A 250 12.47 -2.65 -5.98
N ASP A 251 13.79 -2.47 -6.00
CA ASP A 251 14.73 -3.21 -6.85
C ASP A 251 15.70 -4.08 -6.04
N PHE A 252 15.26 -4.63 -4.92
CA PHE A 252 16.10 -5.44 -4.05
C PHE A 252 15.80 -6.95 -4.14
N SER A 253 16.77 -7.74 -3.69
CA SER A 253 16.65 -9.18 -3.49
C SER A 253 16.41 -9.50 -2.02
N TYR A 254 15.83 -10.67 -1.77
CA TYR A 254 15.60 -11.16 -0.41
C TYR A 254 16.72 -12.14 0.02
N GLY A 255 17.96 -11.80 -0.29
CA GLY A 255 19.14 -12.62 0.02
C GLY A 255 19.35 -13.84 -0.91
N SER A 256 18.67 -13.84 -2.05
CA SER A 256 18.80 -14.89 -3.08
C SER A 256 18.62 -14.29 -4.48
N PRO A 257 19.43 -14.70 -5.48
CA PRO A 257 19.25 -14.26 -6.86
C PRO A 257 17.92 -14.73 -7.48
N HIS A 258 17.29 -15.75 -6.88
CA HIS A 258 16.02 -16.31 -7.33
C HIS A 258 14.82 -15.74 -6.58
N LEU A 259 15.05 -14.88 -5.61
CA LEU A 259 14.01 -14.22 -4.83
C LEU A 259 14.24 -12.72 -4.88
N ARG A 260 13.87 -12.13 -5.98
CA ARG A 260 14.07 -10.71 -6.29
C ARG A 260 12.73 -10.08 -6.64
N SER A 261 12.51 -8.86 -6.19
CA SER A 261 11.43 -8.02 -6.67
C SER A 261 11.58 -7.74 -8.17
N PRO A 262 10.52 -7.76 -8.99
CA PRO A 262 10.60 -7.41 -10.40
C PRO A 262 11.17 -6.01 -10.61
N ALA A 263 11.79 -5.76 -11.74
CA ALA A 263 12.28 -4.43 -12.08
C ALA A 263 11.15 -3.54 -12.64
N ASP A 264 11.28 -2.22 -12.51
CA ASP A 264 10.26 -1.27 -12.96
C ASP A 264 9.86 -1.44 -14.44
N HIS A 265 10.81 -1.77 -15.31
CA HIS A 265 10.48 -2.00 -16.73
C HIS A 265 9.60 -3.23 -16.94
N GLU A 266 9.77 -4.29 -16.13
CA GLU A 266 8.93 -5.50 -16.19
C GLU A 266 7.50 -5.17 -15.71
N ARG A 267 7.36 -4.33 -14.66
CA ARG A 267 6.07 -3.81 -14.18
C ARG A 267 5.39 -2.92 -15.22
N LEU A 268 6.14 -2.03 -15.86
CA LEU A 268 5.64 -1.17 -16.93
C LEU A 268 5.17 -1.95 -18.15
N ASP A 269 5.90 -3.00 -18.54
CA ASP A 269 5.51 -3.89 -19.64
C ASP A 269 4.23 -4.66 -19.30
N MET A 270 4.07 -5.09 -18.05
CA MET A 270 2.85 -5.75 -17.58
C MET A 270 1.66 -4.77 -17.55
N ALA A 271 1.86 -3.53 -17.09
CA ALA A 271 0.83 -2.49 -17.12
C ALA A 271 0.40 -2.16 -18.55
N ALA A 272 1.34 -2.00 -19.47
CA ALA A 272 1.06 -1.76 -20.88
C ALA A 272 0.25 -2.90 -21.52
N TRP A 273 0.61 -4.15 -21.18
CA TRP A 273 -0.16 -5.31 -21.62
C TRP A 273 -1.58 -5.30 -21.04
N LEU A 274 -1.77 -5.03 -19.74
CA LEU A 274 -3.07 -4.96 -19.09
C LEU A 274 -3.97 -3.90 -19.76
N PHE A 275 -3.40 -2.77 -20.18
CA PHE A 275 -4.11 -1.73 -20.94
C PHE A 275 -4.53 -2.22 -22.33
N SER A 276 -3.68 -3.00 -23.02
CA SER A 276 -4.01 -3.58 -24.32
C SER A 276 -5.17 -4.60 -24.25
N GLU A 277 -5.39 -5.19 -23.07
CA GLU A 277 -6.52 -6.07 -22.77
C GLU A 277 -7.79 -5.29 -22.35
N GLY A 278 -7.73 -3.95 -22.25
CA GLY A 278 -8.89 -3.10 -21.95
C GLY A 278 -9.12 -2.80 -20.47
N HIS A 279 -8.14 -3.08 -19.60
CA HIS A 279 -8.24 -2.94 -18.13
C HIS A 279 -7.62 -1.65 -17.56
N GLN A 280 -7.54 -0.57 -18.37
CA GLN A 280 -6.91 0.69 -17.95
C GLN A 280 -7.60 1.40 -16.77
N ASP A 281 -8.87 1.11 -16.51
CA ASP A 281 -9.65 1.70 -15.41
C ASP A 281 -9.53 0.88 -14.10
N GLN A 282 -8.80 -0.24 -14.16
CA GLN A 282 -8.63 -1.18 -13.05
C GLN A 282 -7.20 -1.21 -12.53
N LEU A 283 -6.41 -0.17 -12.77
CA LEU A 283 -5.05 -0.04 -12.24
C LEU A 283 -4.92 1.19 -11.37
N VAL A 284 -4.27 1.03 -10.22
CA VAL A 284 -3.70 2.09 -9.39
C VAL A 284 -2.24 1.78 -9.09
N ILE A 285 -1.47 2.78 -8.67
CA ILE A 285 -0.02 2.62 -8.50
C ILE A 285 0.48 3.26 -7.21
N GLY A 286 1.60 2.75 -6.70
CA GLY A 286 2.33 3.21 -5.52
C GLY A 286 3.82 2.85 -5.57
N CYS A 287 4.55 3.15 -4.49
CA CYS A 287 5.94 2.74 -4.32
C CYS A 287 6.13 1.76 -3.16
N ASP A 288 5.15 1.65 -2.27
CA ASP A 288 5.24 0.83 -1.06
C ASP A 288 6.61 1.02 -0.37
N VAL A 289 6.93 2.27 -0.06
CA VAL A 289 8.18 2.60 0.62
C VAL A 289 8.06 2.23 2.08
N TRP A 290 8.66 1.14 2.49
CA TRP A 290 8.63 0.60 3.86
C TRP A 290 10.00 0.31 4.47
N THR A 291 11.08 0.60 3.72
CA THR A 291 12.45 0.45 4.21
C THR A 291 13.22 1.76 4.13
N GLN A 292 14.17 1.97 5.05
CA GLN A 292 15.04 3.15 5.00
C GLN A 292 15.87 3.20 3.72
N SER A 293 16.26 2.04 3.18
CA SER A 293 17.03 1.97 1.93
C SER A 293 16.24 2.39 0.69
N ASN A 294 14.91 2.43 0.75
CA ASN A 294 14.06 2.99 -0.31
C ASN A 294 13.99 4.52 -0.28
N LEU A 295 14.25 5.16 0.87
CA LEU A 295 14.16 6.61 1.01
C LEU A 295 15.21 7.34 0.17
N LEU A 296 14.80 8.44 -0.46
CA LEU A 296 15.70 9.35 -1.17
C LEU A 296 16.82 9.86 -0.23
N HIS A 297 16.47 10.10 1.03
CA HIS A 297 17.38 10.50 2.10
C HIS A 297 18.61 9.58 2.22
N ASN A 298 18.44 8.28 2.02
CA ASN A 298 19.49 7.27 2.12
C ASN A 298 20.07 6.84 0.77
N GLY A 299 19.65 7.48 -0.34
CA GLY A 299 20.11 7.15 -1.70
C GLY A 299 19.26 6.09 -2.40
N GLY A 300 18.05 5.82 -1.90
CA GLY A 300 17.00 5.08 -2.59
C GLY A 300 16.27 5.96 -3.60
N TYR A 301 15.18 5.44 -4.17
CA TYR A 301 14.38 6.17 -5.15
C TYR A 301 13.38 7.15 -4.51
N GLY A 302 12.95 6.91 -3.26
CA GLY A 302 11.96 7.70 -2.55
C GLY A 302 10.57 7.67 -3.20
N TYR A 303 9.61 8.29 -2.55
CA TYR A 303 8.23 8.37 -3.05
C TYR A 303 8.10 9.23 -4.32
N GLU A 304 9.04 10.15 -4.58
CA GLU A 304 9.03 10.98 -5.78
C GLU A 304 9.22 10.17 -7.06
N HIS A 305 9.77 8.95 -6.95
CA HIS A 305 10.03 8.05 -8.06
C HIS A 305 8.80 7.81 -8.93
N LEU A 306 7.66 7.60 -8.28
CA LEU A 306 6.38 7.39 -8.95
C LEU A 306 6.06 8.52 -9.94
N PHE A 307 6.18 9.77 -9.49
CA PHE A 307 5.78 10.94 -10.28
C PHE A 307 6.88 11.44 -11.21
N ARG A 308 8.14 11.30 -10.79
CA ARG A 308 9.28 11.78 -11.57
C ARG A 308 9.68 10.86 -12.72
N ARG A 309 9.47 9.54 -12.56
CA ARG A 309 9.98 8.52 -13.49
C ARG A 309 8.89 7.59 -14.03
N ILE A 310 8.07 7.03 -13.18
CA ILE A 310 7.08 6.00 -13.56
C ILE A 310 5.90 6.65 -14.29
N ALA A 311 5.32 7.73 -13.77
CA ALA A 311 4.20 8.42 -14.42
C ALA A 311 4.56 8.89 -15.85
N PRO A 312 5.70 9.53 -16.12
CA PRO A 312 6.10 9.87 -17.50
C PRO A 312 6.34 8.66 -18.40
N ALA A 313 6.79 7.53 -17.85
CA ALA A 313 6.94 6.30 -18.62
C ALA A 313 5.58 5.69 -18.99
N LEU A 314 4.65 5.62 -18.03
CA LEU A 314 3.27 5.18 -18.27
C LEU A 314 2.54 6.09 -19.26
N GLU A 315 2.73 7.41 -19.19
CA GLU A 315 2.14 8.35 -20.15
C GLU A 315 2.59 8.05 -21.59
N LYS A 316 3.87 7.73 -21.77
CA LYS A 316 4.39 7.34 -23.12
C LYS A 316 3.82 6.03 -23.62
N LEU A 317 3.51 5.09 -22.71
CA LEU A 317 2.98 3.77 -23.07
C LEU A 317 1.47 3.79 -23.34
N ALA A 318 0.72 4.53 -22.53
CA ALA A 318 -0.76 4.45 -22.49
C ALA A 318 -1.46 5.78 -22.82
N GLY A 319 -0.72 6.87 -22.92
CA GLY A 319 -1.23 8.22 -23.15
C GLY A 319 -1.69 8.96 -21.89
N PRO A 320 -1.89 10.29 -21.99
CA PRO A 320 -2.17 11.16 -20.83
C PRO A 320 -3.53 10.86 -20.19
N GLU A 321 -4.50 10.39 -20.96
CA GLU A 321 -5.83 10.08 -20.43
C GLU A 321 -5.80 8.84 -19.53
N ALA A 322 -5.11 7.79 -19.93
CA ALA A 322 -4.92 6.59 -19.10
C ALA A 322 -4.14 6.93 -17.83
N LEU A 323 -3.07 7.73 -17.94
CA LEU A 323 -2.32 8.19 -16.76
C LEU A 323 -3.21 8.97 -15.79
N ARG A 324 -4.07 9.87 -16.30
CA ARG A 324 -5.03 10.61 -15.47
C ARG A 324 -5.98 9.68 -14.72
N ARG A 325 -6.49 8.63 -15.39
CA ARG A 325 -7.34 7.62 -14.74
C ARG A 325 -6.61 6.93 -13.60
N ILE A 326 -5.39 6.47 -13.84
CA ILE A 326 -4.56 5.74 -12.86
C ILE A 326 -4.23 6.59 -11.63
N LEU A 327 -3.81 7.84 -11.86
CA LEU A 327 -3.31 8.71 -10.79
C LEU A 327 -4.39 9.57 -10.13
N VAL A 328 -5.53 9.78 -10.78
CA VAL A 328 -6.52 10.77 -10.33
C VAL A 328 -7.93 10.20 -10.23
N ASP A 329 -8.47 9.67 -11.34
CA ASP A 329 -9.91 9.36 -11.36
C ASP A 329 -10.23 8.08 -10.59
N THR A 330 -9.44 7.02 -10.77
CA THR A 330 -9.60 5.76 -10.02
C THR A 330 -9.30 5.97 -8.53
N PRO A 331 -8.20 6.63 -8.11
CA PRO A 331 -8.00 7.01 -6.71
C PRO A 331 -9.16 7.80 -6.11
N ARG A 332 -9.69 8.81 -6.81
CA ARG A 332 -10.86 9.57 -6.34
C ARG A 332 -12.07 8.68 -6.09
N ARG A 333 -12.37 7.79 -7.05
CA ARG A 333 -13.48 6.85 -6.92
C ARG A 333 -13.29 5.90 -5.75
N LEU A 334 -12.09 5.39 -5.53
CA LEU A 334 -11.80 4.44 -4.46
C LEU A 334 -11.82 5.08 -3.06
N LEU A 335 -11.37 6.34 -2.95
CA LEU A 335 -11.28 7.04 -1.66
C LEU A 335 -12.53 7.85 -1.31
N ASP A 336 -13.41 8.07 -2.27
CA ASP A 336 -14.69 8.75 -2.12
C ASP A 336 -15.69 7.85 -1.38
N ARG A 337 -16.28 8.35 -0.29
CA ARG A 337 -17.29 7.64 0.50
C ARG A 337 -18.60 8.39 0.58
N PRO A 338 -19.74 7.67 0.56
CA PRO A 338 -21.05 8.25 0.86
C PRO A 338 -21.11 8.86 2.27
#